data_90c21f96ab52680dce7f5485a5e8d319
#
_entry.id   90c21f96ab52680dce7f5485a5e8d319
#
_cell.length_a   1.000
_cell.length_b   1.000
_cell.length_c   1.000
_cell.angle_alpha   90.00
_cell.angle_beta   90.00
_cell.angle_gamma   90.00
#
_symmetry.space_group_name_H-M   'P 1'
#
loop_
_entity.id
_entity.type
_entity.pdbx_description
1 polymer ?
#
loop_
_entity_poly.entity_id
_entity_poly.type
_entity_poly.pdbx_seq_one_letter_code
_entity_poly.pdbx_strand_id
1 'polypeptide(L)'
;MREKKRKKITVNKKVSFANIKLAAGFYGGISLNQQKKIPKILKLMQFPCVDALSYSHLAEGKIDVVIQCGNKIWDIHPLIPIIEAAGGKVSTWNNKNAVNAGNILSTTNDAVHNKLVNILKPVSK
;
A
#
# COMPACT_ATOMS: atom_id res chain seq x y z
N MET A 1 -30.36 21.56 4.44
CA MET A 1 -29.12 20.78 4.45
C MET A 1 -27.94 21.68 4.14
N ARG A 2 -26.93 21.55 4.93
CA ARG A 2 -25.74 22.31 4.70
C ARG A 2 -24.96 21.74 3.51
N GLU A 3 -24.57 22.59 2.63
CA GLU A 3 -23.73 22.17 1.53
C GLU A 3 -22.30 22.03 2.00
N LYS A 4 -21.71 20.87 1.73
CA LYS A 4 -20.34 20.63 2.09
C LYS A 4 -19.44 20.93 0.92
N LYS A 5 -18.34 21.56 1.20
CA LYS A 5 -17.29 21.67 0.22
C LYS A 5 -16.79 20.27 -0.12
N ARG A 6 -16.77 19.98 -1.39
CA ARG A 6 -16.18 18.74 -1.86
C ARG A 6 -14.69 18.89 -1.87
N LYS A 7 -14.03 18.08 -1.04
CA LYS A 7 -12.59 18.02 -1.05
C LYS A 7 -12.17 16.93 -2.01
N LYS A 8 -11.27 17.28 -2.91
CA LYS A 8 -10.66 16.28 -3.76
C LYS A 8 -9.77 15.39 -2.89
N ILE A 9 -10.00 14.09 -2.94
CA ILE A 9 -9.17 13.13 -2.26
C ILE A 9 -7.91 12.93 -3.08
N THR A 10 -6.76 13.11 -2.46
CA THR A 10 -5.47 12.93 -3.14
C THR A 10 -4.45 12.36 -2.18
N VAL A 11 -3.57 11.51 -2.74
CA VAL A 11 -2.43 10.96 -1.99
C VAL A 11 -1.40 12.06 -1.74
N ASN A 12 -0.48 11.80 -0.80
CA ASN A 12 0.64 12.69 -0.54
C ASN A 12 1.79 12.36 -1.50
N LYS A 13 1.87 13.08 -2.62
CA LYS A 13 2.85 12.78 -3.66
C LYS A 13 4.26 13.29 -3.37
N LYS A 14 4.40 14.17 -2.39
CA LYS A 14 5.68 14.84 -2.13
C LYS A 14 6.54 14.14 -1.09
N VAL A 15 6.18 12.92 -0.72
CA VAL A 15 6.92 12.19 0.29
C VAL A 15 8.13 11.50 -0.33
N SER A 16 9.25 11.46 0.42
CA SER A 16 10.42 10.68 0.05
C SER A 16 10.42 9.36 0.79
N PHE A 17 11.18 8.38 0.28
CA PHE A 17 11.25 7.06 0.90
C PHE A 17 11.65 7.14 2.38
N ALA A 18 12.53 8.06 2.73
CA ALA A 18 13.02 8.20 4.12
C ALA A 18 11.94 8.68 5.09
N ASN A 19 10.90 9.33 4.59
CA ASN A 19 9.87 9.96 5.43
C ASN A 19 8.49 9.34 5.25
N ILE A 20 8.40 8.14 4.68
CA ILE A 20 7.10 7.53 4.43
C ILE A 20 6.42 7.09 5.73
N LYS A 21 5.10 7.16 5.71
CA LYS A 21 4.24 6.56 6.74
C LYS A 21 3.71 5.27 6.16
N LEU A 22 4.10 4.16 6.77
CA LEU A 22 3.86 2.84 6.20
C LEU A 22 3.01 1.99 7.12
N ALA A 23 1.96 1.40 6.57
CA ALA A 23 1.15 0.39 7.25
C ALA A 23 1.39 -0.96 6.58
N ALA A 24 1.60 -2.00 7.36
CA ALA A 24 1.86 -3.32 6.82
C ALA A 24 1.15 -4.41 7.61
N GLY A 25 0.74 -5.47 6.90
CA GLY A 25 0.15 -6.65 7.50
C GLY A 25 0.60 -7.89 6.75
N PHE A 26 1.20 -8.82 7.48
CA PHE A 26 1.80 -10.01 6.89
C PHE A 26 1.14 -11.31 7.35
N TYR A 27 -0.09 -11.26 7.80
CA TYR A 27 -0.79 -12.43 8.36
C TYR A 27 -0.76 -13.61 7.40
N GLY A 28 0.01 -14.65 7.77
CA GLY A 28 0.04 -15.91 7.03
C GLY A 28 0.57 -15.78 5.60
N GLY A 29 0.92 -14.58 5.15
CA GLY A 29 1.35 -14.37 3.79
C GLY A 29 2.81 -14.66 3.54
N ILE A 30 3.64 -14.47 4.56
CA ILE A 30 5.06 -14.80 4.48
C ILE A 30 5.53 -15.32 5.84
N SER A 31 6.52 -16.22 5.79
CA SER A 31 7.10 -16.81 6.99
C SER A 31 8.01 -15.82 7.71
N LEU A 32 8.39 -16.13 8.95
CA LEU A 32 9.37 -15.34 9.67
C LEU A 32 10.70 -15.25 8.93
N ASN A 33 11.12 -16.35 8.31
CA ASN A 33 12.35 -16.34 7.52
C ASN A 33 12.27 -15.38 6.34
N GLN A 34 11.12 -15.31 5.68
CA GLN A 34 10.91 -14.37 4.59
C GLN A 34 10.88 -12.93 5.10
N GLN A 35 10.28 -12.70 6.27
CA GLN A 35 10.26 -11.35 6.87
C GLN A 35 11.65 -10.85 7.17
N LYS A 36 12.60 -11.74 7.50
CA LYS A 36 13.99 -11.35 7.73
C LYS A 36 14.66 -10.77 6.48
N LYS A 37 14.09 -11.03 5.30
CA LYS A 37 14.62 -10.48 4.04
C LYS A 37 14.14 -9.06 3.77
N ILE A 38 13.22 -8.55 4.59
CA ILE A 38 12.66 -7.21 4.40
C ILE A 38 12.82 -6.33 5.66
N PRO A 39 14.03 -6.32 6.28
CA PRO A 39 14.20 -5.57 7.52
C PRO A 39 13.96 -4.08 7.36
N LYS A 40 14.23 -3.51 6.18
CA LYS A 40 13.97 -2.10 5.93
C LYS A 40 12.50 -1.76 6.03
N ILE A 41 11.63 -2.64 5.53
CA ILE A 41 10.19 -2.44 5.61
C ILE A 41 9.73 -2.55 7.06
N LEU A 42 10.24 -3.56 7.78
CA LEU A 42 9.85 -3.73 9.19
C LEU A 42 10.24 -2.51 10.03
N LYS A 43 11.39 -1.90 9.73
CA LYS A 43 11.82 -0.70 10.43
C LYS A 43 10.95 0.51 10.11
N LEU A 44 10.43 0.59 8.90
CA LEU A 44 9.61 1.72 8.48
C LEU A 44 8.15 1.58 8.89
N MET A 45 7.74 0.38 9.29
CA MET A 45 6.36 0.12 9.65
C MET A 45 5.97 0.89 10.91
N GLN A 46 5.01 1.79 10.77
CA GLN A 46 4.50 2.60 11.88
C GLN A 46 3.12 2.17 12.32
N PHE A 47 2.38 1.54 11.44
CA PHE A 47 1.00 1.17 11.68
C PHE A 47 0.74 -0.26 11.24
N PRO A 48 -0.15 -0.99 11.95
CA PRO A 48 -0.67 -2.24 11.40
C PRO A 48 -1.59 -1.93 10.21
N CYS A 49 -1.67 -2.84 9.26
CA CYS A 49 -2.63 -2.70 8.18
C CYS A 49 -4.02 -3.06 8.70
N VAL A 50 -4.97 -2.16 8.56
CA VAL A 50 -6.36 -2.37 8.94
C VAL A 50 -7.21 -2.34 7.68
N ASP A 51 -7.06 -3.35 6.86
CA ASP A 51 -7.86 -3.61 5.66
C ASP A 51 -8.23 -2.33 4.88
N ALA A 52 -9.52 -2.15 4.57
CA ALA A 52 -9.99 -1.03 3.77
C ALA A 52 -9.68 0.34 4.39
N LEU A 53 -9.60 0.44 5.71
CA LEU A 53 -9.31 1.70 6.37
C LEU A 53 -7.93 2.22 6.02
N SER A 54 -6.92 1.33 5.98
CA SER A 54 -5.56 1.73 5.62
C SER A 54 -5.49 2.24 4.19
N TYR A 55 -6.18 1.59 3.26
CA TYR A 55 -6.22 2.05 1.87
C TYR A 55 -6.94 3.38 1.72
N SER A 56 -7.99 3.59 2.51
CA SER A 56 -8.68 4.89 2.53
C SER A 56 -7.77 5.99 3.03
N HIS A 57 -6.99 5.71 4.08
CA HIS A 57 -6.04 6.68 4.61
C HIS A 57 -4.94 7.00 3.59
N LEU A 58 -4.53 6.02 2.79
CA LEU A 58 -3.58 6.26 1.70
C LEU A 58 -4.16 7.22 0.68
N ALA A 59 -5.39 6.98 0.25
CA ALA A 59 -6.05 7.83 -0.74
C ALA A 59 -6.23 9.25 -0.23
N GLU A 60 -6.38 9.43 1.08
CA GLU A 60 -6.53 10.73 1.70
C GLU A 60 -5.19 11.43 2.02
N GLY A 61 -4.08 10.76 1.77
CA GLY A 61 -2.76 11.33 2.05
C GLY A 61 -2.30 11.21 3.50
N LYS A 62 -3.00 10.43 4.31
CA LYS A 62 -2.66 10.26 5.73
C LYS A 62 -1.61 9.17 5.95
N ILE A 63 -1.56 8.19 5.05
CA ILE A 63 -0.57 7.13 5.02
C ILE A 63 0.02 7.13 3.61
N ASP A 64 1.28 6.78 3.48
CA ASP A 64 1.98 6.88 2.20
C ASP A 64 2.15 5.52 1.53
N VAL A 65 2.16 4.45 2.30
CA VAL A 65 2.37 3.09 1.80
C VAL A 65 1.50 2.11 2.59
N VAL A 66 0.86 1.19 1.87
CA VAL A 66 0.16 0.05 2.46
C VAL A 66 0.69 -1.22 1.85
N ILE A 67 1.14 -2.15 2.69
CA ILE A 67 1.64 -3.46 2.28
C ILE A 67 0.77 -4.51 2.97
N GLN A 68 0.15 -5.39 2.20
CA GLN A 68 -0.74 -6.40 2.76
C GLN A 68 -0.60 -7.72 2.02
N CYS A 69 -0.62 -8.82 2.78
CA CYS A 69 -0.59 -10.17 2.23
C CYS A 69 -2.00 -10.73 2.13
N GLY A 70 -2.18 -11.65 1.17
CA GLY A 70 -3.36 -12.49 1.15
C GLY A 70 -4.68 -11.79 0.90
N ASN A 71 -4.66 -10.69 0.17
CA ASN A 71 -5.90 -10.01 -0.20
C ASN A 71 -6.77 -10.90 -1.07
N LYS A 72 -8.06 -10.88 -0.81
CA LYS A 72 -9.06 -11.46 -1.71
C LYS A 72 -9.48 -10.40 -2.72
N ILE A 73 -10.11 -10.85 -3.81
CA ILE A 73 -10.56 -9.93 -4.86
C ILE A 73 -11.46 -8.84 -4.28
N TRP A 74 -12.40 -9.24 -3.41
CA TRP A 74 -13.35 -8.28 -2.80
C TRP A 74 -12.70 -7.34 -1.80
N ASP A 75 -11.51 -7.66 -1.30
CA ASP A 75 -10.79 -6.78 -0.38
C ASP A 75 -10.17 -5.58 -1.10
N ILE A 76 -9.72 -5.77 -2.34
CA ILE A 76 -8.91 -4.78 -3.02
C ILE A 76 -9.60 -4.16 -4.26
N HIS A 77 -10.43 -4.92 -4.99
CA HIS A 77 -11.04 -4.42 -6.22
C HIS A 77 -11.78 -3.10 -6.05
N PRO A 78 -12.62 -2.92 -5.01
CA PRO A 78 -13.32 -1.64 -4.85
C PRO A 78 -12.39 -0.48 -4.56
N LEU A 79 -11.18 -0.77 -4.04
CA LEU A 79 -10.25 0.27 -3.60
C LEU A 79 -9.27 0.70 -4.69
N ILE A 80 -9.01 -0.18 -5.67
CA ILE A 80 -8.06 0.15 -6.74
C ILE A 80 -8.43 1.45 -7.46
N PRO A 81 -9.66 1.61 -7.98
CA PRO A 81 -10.00 2.85 -8.68
C PRO A 81 -9.98 4.07 -7.77
N ILE A 82 -10.29 3.91 -6.49
CA ILE A 82 -10.25 5.02 -5.54
C ILE A 82 -8.82 5.51 -5.35
N ILE A 83 -7.89 4.58 -5.14
CA ILE A 83 -6.48 4.91 -4.93
C ILE A 83 -5.89 5.52 -6.20
N GLU A 84 -6.17 4.94 -7.36
CA GLU A 84 -5.64 5.44 -8.61
C GLU A 84 -6.22 6.80 -8.97
N ALA A 85 -7.50 7.01 -8.73
CA ALA A 85 -8.12 8.33 -8.96
C ALA A 85 -7.54 9.40 -8.04
N ALA A 86 -7.10 9.01 -6.84
CA ALA A 86 -6.43 9.94 -5.91
C ALA A 86 -4.96 10.16 -6.27
N GLY A 87 -4.45 9.47 -7.28
CA GLY A 87 -3.09 9.65 -7.77
C GLY A 87 -2.08 8.64 -7.25
N GLY A 88 -2.54 7.62 -6.51
CA GLY A 88 -1.68 6.57 -5.99
C GLY A 88 -1.49 5.44 -6.98
N LYS A 89 -0.69 4.46 -6.58
CA LYS A 89 -0.38 3.30 -7.40
C LYS A 89 -0.64 2.02 -6.62
N VAL A 90 -1.23 1.03 -7.29
CA VAL A 90 -1.54 -0.29 -6.69
C VAL A 90 -0.97 -1.37 -7.59
N SER A 91 -0.23 -2.30 -7.02
CA SER A 91 0.28 -3.46 -7.76
C SER A 91 0.46 -4.65 -6.81
N THR A 92 0.80 -5.80 -7.39
CA THR A 92 1.32 -6.90 -6.58
C THR A 92 2.75 -6.58 -6.14
N TRP A 93 3.31 -7.42 -5.25
CA TRP A 93 4.67 -7.20 -4.76
C TRP A 93 5.74 -7.35 -5.87
N ASN A 94 5.42 -8.01 -6.97
CA ASN A 94 6.33 -8.11 -8.11
C ASN A 94 5.93 -7.18 -9.26
N ASN A 95 5.20 -6.13 -8.92
CA ASN A 95 4.85 -5.02 -9.82
C ASN A 95 3.95 -5.43 -10.97
N LYS A 96 3.07 -6.39 -10.73
CA LYS A 96 2.07 -6.81 -11.71
C LYS A 96 0.71 -6.23 -11.35
N ASN A 97 -0.23 -6.34 -12.29
CA ASN A 97 -1.59 -5.86 -12.08
C ASN A 97 -2.22 -6.55 -10.86
N ALA A 98 -2.86 -5.77 -10.00
CA ALA A 98 -3.45 -6.26 -8.76
C ALA A 98 -4.84 -6.90 -8.95
N VAL A 99 -5.26 -7.12 -10.17
CA VAL A 99 -6.61 -7.57 -10.49
C VAL A 99 -6.96 -8.92 -9.85
N ASN A 100 -5.97 -9.78 -9.66
CA ASN A 100 -6.18 -11.08 -9.02
C ASN A 100 -5.92 -11.06 -7.52
N ALA A 101 -5.77 -9.88 -6.95
CA ALA A 101 -5.50 -9.71 -5.51
C ALA A 101 -4.20 -10.40 -5.08
N GLY A 102 -4.15 -10.99 -3.89
CA GLY A 102 -2.94 -11.61 -3.36
C GLY A 102 -2.14 -10.65 -2.50
N ASN A 103 -0.83 -10.63 -2.70
CA ASN A 103 0.06 -9.74 -1.95
C ASN A 103 0.13 -8.39 -2.66
N ILE A 104 -0.32 -7.35 -1.99
CA ILE A 104 -0.57 -6.04 -2.59
C ILE A 104 0.34 -4.98 -2.00
N LEU A 105 0.81 -4.10 -2.88
CA LEU A 105 1.55 -2.89 -2.53
C LEU A 105 0.81 -1.69 -3.09
N SER A 106 0.47 -0.74 -2.23
CA SER A 106 -0.17 0.51 -2.63
C SER A 106 0.68 1.66 -2.12
N THR A 107 0.96 2.63 -2.97
CA THR A 107 1.85 3.73 -2.63
C THR A 107 1.37 5.05 -3.18
N THR A 108 2.00 6.09 -2.69
CA THR A 108 1.68 7.48 -3.02
C THR A 108 2.34 7.96 -4.32
N ASN A 109 3.49 7.39 -4.73
CA ASN A 109 4.15 7.80 -5.97
C ASN A 109 5.02 6.68 -6.53
N ASP A 110 5.43 6.85 -7.80
CA ASP A 110 6.17 5.82 -8.50
C ASP A 110 7.56 5.57 -7.92
N ALA A 111 8.24 6.60 -7.45
CA ALA A 111 9.59 6.44 -6.90
C ALA A 111 9.59 5.57 -5.66
N VAL A 112 8.67 5.83 -4.73
CA VAL A 112 8.48 5.01 -3.53
C VAL A 112 8.05 3.60 -3.90
N HIS A 113 7.12 3.49 -4.86
CA HIS A 113 6.62 2.20 -5.32
C HIS A 113 7.74 1.32 -5.84
N ASN A 114 8.57 1.86 -6.72
CA ASN A 114 9.66 1.11 -7.34
C ASN A 114 10.69 0.64 -6.30
N LYS A 115 11.02 1.48 -5.34
CA LYS A 115 11.94 1.09 -4.26
C LYS A 115 11.38 -0.07 -3.45
N LEU A 116 10.09 -0.03 -3.13
CA LEU A 116 9.45 -1.08 -2.34
C LEU A 116 9.28 -2.37 -3.13
N VAL A 117 8.99 -2.28 -4.43
CA VAL A 117 8.96 -3.46 -5.28
C VAL A 117 10.31 -4.17 -5.25
N ASN A 118 11.42 -3.43 -5.35
CA ASN A 118 12.74 -4.03 -5.30
C ASN A 118 13.00 -4.75 -3.98
N ILE A 119 12.45 -4.27 -2.88
CA ILE A 119 12.60 -4.91 -1.57
C ILE A 119 11.67 -6.12 -1.43
N LEU A 120 10.44 -6.01 -1.93
CA LEU A 120 9.42 -7.06 -1.76
C LEU A 120 9.53 -8.19 -2.77
N LYS A 121 10.05 -7.91 -3.97
CA LYS A 121 10.11 -8.90 -5.04
C LYS A 121 10.78 -10.22 -4.64
N PRO A 122 11.89 -10.20 -3.89
CA PRO A 122 12.53 -11.46 -3.47
C PRO A 122 11.67 -12.35 -2.59
N VAL A 123 10.66 -11.80 -1.91
CA VAL A 123 9.77 -12.57 -1.04
C VAL A 123 8.39 -12.77 -1.67
N SER A 124 8.15 -12.24 -2.85
CA SER A 124 6.89 -12.45 -3.55
C SER A 124 6.92 -13.79 -4.27
N LYS A 125 5.78 -14.43 -4.31
CA LYS A 125 5.64 -15.70 -5.01
C LYS A 125 4.39 -15.72 -5.83
#